data_e9488e4d2393db8afc76a57d6be2fed0
#
_entry.id   e9488e4d2393db8afc76a57d6be2fed0
#
_cell.length_a   1.000
_cell.length_b   1.000
_cell.length_c   1.000
_cell.angle_alpha   90.00
_cell.angle_beta   90.00
_cell.angle_gamma   90.00
#
_symmetry.space_group_name_H-M   'P 1'
#
loop_
_entity.id
_entity.type
_entity.pdbx_description
1 polymer ?
#
loop_
_entity_poly.entity_id
_entity_poly.type
_entity_poly.pdbx_seq_one_letter_code
_entity_poly.pdbx_strand_id
1 'polypeptide(L)'
;LKKLRTDVTELCRYVDERVSELLKLRISTQMQIYVQELYSLRLVLVLMEEEDDTRELAKLRGDIAKKEMERATAVAEFEKFSSFNSEKRAEIESLRNEEKGMDKSFKRIMTDMSPGGIMNSETLAVLTTLYKSRMAGGSGDDGMAANSAAARSSTLGAGGATIEEVRARIEAKSVLLPETSPFYESQLALAARAPEIAKEKERREQLKPLDLENEVPEGFEAPLEVLQKLQELRLSRIEFELDVKERESALDDKMRQEAVLQRKVQVLDADIAELQGARSELNERMALGTTNIEVLVKLKQGRDEVKQEAVV
;
A
#
# COMPACT_ATOMS: atom_id res chain seq x y z
N LEU A 1 -23.95 1.38 107.93
CA LEU A 1 -24.12 0.33 106.88
C LEU A 1 -24.89 0.80 105.71
N LYS A 2 -26.05 1.52 105.83
CA LYS A 2 -26.81 2.05 104.68
C LYS A 2 -26.00 3.05 103.87
N LYS A 3 -25.31 4.00 104.49
CA LYS A 3 -24.49 4.99 103.80
C LYS A 3 -23.33 4.37 103.01
N LEU A 4 -22.62 3.41 103.60
CA LEU A 4 -21.57 2.64 102.93
C LEU A 4 -22.10 1.88 101.70
N ARG A 5 -23.30 1.39 101.71
CA ARG A 5 -23.94 0.67 100.60
C ARG A 5 -24.32 1.62 99.47
N THR A 6 -24.79 2.83 99.76
CA THR A 6 -25.05 3.84 98.76
C THR A 6 -23.73 4.34 98.14
N ASP A 7 -22.69 4.59 98.92
CA ASP A 7 -21.42 5.06 98.46
C ASP A 7 -20.76 4.03 97.46
N VAL A 8 -20.84 2.71 97.84
CA VAL A 8 -20.39 1.65 96.91
C VAL A 8 -21.19 1.54 95.67
N THR A 9 -22.51 1.68 95.69
CA THR A 9 -23.33 1.69 94.44
C THR A 9 -23.08 2.89 93.54
N GLU A 10 -22.82 4.06 94.11
CA GLU A 10 -22.41 5.27 93.38
C GLU A 10 -21.04 5.10 92.76
N LEU A 11 -20.07 4.51 93.46
CA LEU A 11 -18.73 4.22 92.96
C LEU A 11 -18.77 3.21 91.80
N CYS A 12 -19.57 2.12 91.94
CA CYS A 12 -19.77 1.15 90.86
C CYS A 12 -20.35 1.82 89.63
N ARG A 13 -21.41 2.65 89.76
CA ARG A 13 -22.03 3.39 88.64
C ARG A 13 -21.01 4.33 87.94
N TYR A 14 -20.19 5.06 88.72
CA TYR A 14 -19.15 5.92 88.19
C TYR A 14 -18.11 5.13 87.37
N VAL A 15 -17.67 3.97 87.90
CA VAL A 15 -16.75 3.09 87.17
C VAL A 15 -17.36 2.56 85.91
N ASP A 16 -18.65 2.12 85.91
CA ASP A 16 -19.35 1.66 84.70
C ASP A 16 -19.52 2.77 83.64
N GLU A 17 -19.84 3.99 84.08
CA GLU A 17 -19.90 5.16 83.15
C GLU A 17 -18.54 5.41 82.55
N ARG A 18 -17.44 5.39 83.29
CA ARG A 18 -16.10 5.59 82.76
C ARG A 18 -15.65 4.47 81.82
N VAL A 19 -15.96 3.23 82.14
CA VAL A 19 -15.66 2.09 81.25
C VAL A 19 -16.46 2.23 79.96
N SER A 20 -17.73 2.65 80.00
CA SER A 20 -18.56 2.91 78.82
C SER A 20 -17.99 4.04 77.96
N GLU A 21 -17.52 5.14 78.57
CA GLU A 21 -16.88 6.25 77.83
C GLU A 21 -15.58 5.78 77.15
N LEU A 22 -14.74 5.02 77.83
CA LEU A 22 -13.53 4.47 77.26
C LEU A 22 -13.78 3.49 76.12
N LEU A 23 -14.85 2.67 76.21
CA LEU A 23 -15.28 1.78 75.14
C LEU A 23 -15.74 2.58 73.92
N LYS A 24 -16.57 3.62 74.08
CA LYS A 24 -16.95 4.50 73.01
C LYS A 24 -15.78 5.17 72.33
N LEU A 25 -14.83 5.68 73.14
CA LEU A 25 -13.59 6.27 72.62
C LEU A 25 -12.77 5.27 71.81
N ARG A 26 -12.59 4.05 72.33
CA ARG A 26 -11.90 2.96 71.62
C ARG A 26 -12.56 2.62 70.31
N ILE A 27 -13.89 2.46 70.27
CA ILE A 27 -14.61 2.19 69.03
C ILE A 27 -14.44 3.32 68.04
N SER A 28 -14.58 4.60 68.48
CA SER A 28 -14.38 5.75 67.62
C SER A 28 -12.97 5.84 67.02
N THR A 29 -11.94 5.63 67.84
CA THR A 29 -10.52 5.62 67.34
C THR A 29 -10.26 4.44 66.41
N GLN A 30 -10.80 3.25 66.67
CA GLN A 30 -10.70 2.09 65.79
C GLN A 30 -11.37 2.35 64.43
N MET A 31 -12.54 2.95 64.41
CA MET A 31 -13.25 3.33 63.18
C MET A 31 -12.47 4.37 62.39
N GLN A 32 -11.84 5.36 63.05
CA GLN A 32 -10.98 6.34 62.38
C GLN A 32 -9.75 5.69 61.74
N ILE A 33 -9.14 4.72 62.42
CA ILE A 33 -8.01 3.95 61.86
C ILE A 33 -8.44 3.22 60.60
N TYR A 34 -9.55 2.47 60.64
CA TYR A 34 -10.07 1.75 59.47
C TYR A 34 -10.39 2.65 58.28
N VAL A 35 -11.01 3.82 58.53
CA VAL A 35 -11.27 4.80 57.49
C VAL A 35 -9.96 5.29 56.86
N GLN A 36 -8.94 5.55 57.66
CA GLN A 36 -7.64 5.97 57.16
C GLN A 36 -6.91 4.87 56.37
N GLU A 37 -6.99 3.61 56.83
CA GLU A 37 -6.44 2.45 56.11
C GLU A 37 -7.14 2.28 54.74
N LEU A 38 -8.48 2.34 54.70
CA LEU A 38 -9.23 2.27 53.46
C LEU A 38 -8.88 3.40 52.48
N TYR A 39 -8.71 4.62 52.99
CA TYR A 39 -8.30 5.77 52.20
C TYR A 39 -6.89 5.60 51.63
N SER A 40 -5.93 5.09 52.44
CA SER A 40 -4.57 4.82 51.93
C SER A 40 -4.56 3.73 50.87
N LEU A 41 -5.38 2.66 51.03
CA LEU A 41 -5.52 1.63 50.00
C LEU A 41 -6.10 2.19 48.70
N ARG A 42 -7.12 3.04 48.79
CA ARG A 42 -7.68 3.72 47.59
C ARG A 42 -6.64 4.56 46.88
N LEU A 43 -5.81 5.31 47.62
CA LEU A 43 -4.72 6.10 47.02
C LEU A 43 -3.68 5.21 46.31
N VAL A 44 -3.31 4.09 46.91
CA VAL A 44 -2.39 3.15 46.28
C VAL A 44 -2.97 2.58 45.00
N LEU A 45 -4.25 2.22 44.96
CA LEU A 45 -4.90 1.73 43.77
C LEU A 45 -4.89 2.79 42.66
N VAL A 46 -5.24 4.05 42.94
CA VAL A 46 -5.19 5.17 41.99
C VAL A 46 -3.78 5.36 41.43
N LEU A 47 -2.74 5.30 42.31
CA LEU A 47 -1.36 5.42 41.84
C LEU A 47 -0.94 4.26 40.92
N MET A 48 -1.41 3.03 41.20
CA MET A 48 -1.14 1.89 40.32
C MET A 48 -1.83 2.04 38.96
N GLU A 49 -3.07 2.51 38.95
CA GLU A 49 -3.79 2.81 37.69
C GLU A 49 -3.07 3.89 36.87
N GLU A 50 -2.61 4.98 37.52
CA GLU A 50 -1.82 6.02 36.83
C GLU A 50 -0.50 5.49 36.27
N GLU A 51 0.21 4.60 36.98
CA GLU A 51 1.42 3.97 36.47
C GLU A 51 1.16 3.09 35.25
N ASP A 52 0.06 2.33 35.24
CA ASP A 52 -0.31 1.48 34.13
C ASP A 52 -0.74 2.34 32.91
N ASP A 53 -1.54 3.39 33.13
CA ASP A 53 -1.93 4.34 32.08
C ASP A 53 -0.72 5.06 31.48
N THR A 54 0.27 5.46 32.29
CA THR A 54 1.51 6.09 31.79
C THR A 54 2.36 5.13 30.97
N ARG A 55 2.42 3.83 31.34
CA ARG A 55 3.10 2.80 30.55
C ARG A 55 2.41 2.56 29.21
N GLU A 56 1.07 2.50 29.22
CA GLU A 56 0.27 2.34 28.01
C GLU A 56 0.46 3.54 27.07
N LEU A 57 0.47 4.76 27.61
CA LEU A 57 0.72 5.98 26.85
C LEU A 57 2.13 6.01 26.22
N ALA A 58 3.14 5.52 26.95
CA ALA A 58 4.50 5.39 26.43
C ALA A 58 4.57 4.36 25.28
N LYS A 59 3.84 3.24 25.38
CA LYS A 59 3.70 2.26 24.31
C LYS A 59 3.05 2.87 23.06
N LEU A 60 1.88 3.50 23.23
CA LEU A 60 1.17 4.13 22.11
C LEU A 60 2.02 5.19 21.39
N ARG A 61 2.78 6.00 22.15
CA ARG A 61 3.73 6.95 21.54
C ARG A 61 4.82 6.25 20.73
N GLY A 62 5.35 5.14 21.25
CA GLY A 62 6.35 4.33 20.55
C GLY A 62 5.80 3.71 19.25
N ASP A 63 4.58 3.20 19.28
CA ASP A 63 3.94 2.59 18.13
C ASP A 63 3.55 3.62 17.08
N ILE A 64 3.06 4.80 17.47
CA ILE A 64 2.83 5.94 16.56
C ILE A 64 4.14 6.32 15.88
N ALA A 65 5.22 6.53 16.62
CA ALA A 65 6.51 6.92 16.04
C ALA A 65 7.06 5.89 15.04
N LYS A 66 6.87 4.59 15.30
CA LYS A 66 7.24 3.52 14.36
C LYS A 66 6.42 3.61 13.08
N LYS A 67 5.08 3.73 13.20
CA LYS A 67 4.20 3.84 12.04
C LYS A 67 4.44 5.11 11.23
N GLU A 68 4.76 6.22 11.87
CA GLU A 68 5.14 7.47 11.19
C GLU A 68 6.46 7.30 10.42
N MET A 69 7.44 6.58 10.96
CA MET A 69 8.68 6.25 10.24
C MET A 69 8.41 5.34 9.04
N GLU A 70 7.60 4.27 9.21
CA GLU A 70 7.19 3.39 8.12
C GLU A 70 6.44 4.16 7.02
N ARG A 71 5.55 5.07 7.41
CA ARG A 71 4.84 5.96 6.50
C ARG A 71 5.80 6.87 5.73
N ALA A 72 6.75 7.50 6.41
CA ALA A 72 7.73 8.38 5.77
C ALA A 72 8.56 7.63 4.72
N THR A 73 8.98 6.39 5.01
CA THR A 73 9.71 5.55 4.03
C THR A 73 8.82 5.19 2.84
N ALA A 74 7.57 4.79 3.08
CA ALA A 74 6.63 4.44 2.02
C ALA A 74 6.28 5.66 1.12
N VAL A 75 6.13 6.85 1.70
CA VAL A 75 5.92 8.11 0.95
C VAL A 75 7.13 8.44 0.09
N ALA A 76 8.35 8.34 0.62
CA ALA A 76 9.56 8.59 -0.13
C ALA A 76 9.75 7.62 -1.31
N GLU A 77 9.35 6.36 -1.14
CA GLU A 77 9.34 5.38 -2.23
C GLU A 77 8.26 5.71 -3.26
N PHE A 78 7.05 6.05 -2.82
CA PHE A 78 5.96 6.45 -3.69
C PHE A 78 6.32 7.68 -4.55
N GLU A 79 6.91 8.71 -3.96
CA GLU A 79 7.35 9.91 -4.69
C GLU A 79 8.40 9.59 -5.77
N LYS A 80 9.37 8.70 -5.47
CA LYS A 80 10.35 8.24 -6.46
C LYS A 80 9.69 7.51 -7.63
N PHE A 81 8.74 6.60 -7.35
CA PHE A 81 8.01 5.90 -8.41
C PHE A 81 7.12 6.83 -9.21
N SER A 82 6.45 7.77 -8.55
CA SER A 82 5.57 8.74 -9.22
C SER A 82 6.35 9.66 -10.16
N SER A 83 7.52 10.19 -9.73
CA SER A 83 8.38 10.99 -10.60
C SER A 83 8.90 10.19 -11.78
N PHE A 84 9.39 8.97 -11.56
CA PHE A 84 9.84 8.08 -12.62
C PHE A 84 8.73 7.76 -13.63
N ASN A 85 7.53 7.43 -13.15
CA ASN A 85 6.38 7.12 -14.02
C ASN A 85 5.95 8.34 -14.83
N SER A 86 6.02 9.56 -14.25
CA SER A 86 5.70 10.80 -14.97
C SER A 86 6.69 11.08 -16.10
N GLU A 87 7.99 10.88 -15.86
CA GLU A 87 9.03 11.01 -16.90
C GLU A 87 8.83 9.99 -18.01
N LYS A 88 8.54 8.73 -17.67
CA LYS A 88 8.33 7.67 -18.66
C LYS A 88 7.05 7.89 -19.49
N ARG A 89 5.98 8.43 -18.90
CA ARG A 89 4.78 8.84 -19.63
C ARG A 89 5.09 9.92 -20.67
N ALA A 90 5.88 10.93 -20.28
CA ALA A 90 6.28 12.00 -21.19
C ALA A 90 7.17 11.45 -22.33
N GLU A 91 8.08 10.52 -22.04
CA GLU A 91 8.90 9.83 -23.04
C GLU A 91 8.04 9.04 -24.05
N ILE A 92 7.07 8.25 -23.57
CA ILE A 92 6.15 7.49 -24.42
C ILE A 92 5.28 8.41 -25.27
N GLU A 93 4.82 9.53 -24.71
CA GLU A 93 4.06 10.52 -25.47
C GLU A 93 4.91 11.17 -26.58
N SER A 94 6.18 11.45 -26.32
CA SER A 94 7.14 11.90 -27.33
C SER A 94 7.27 10.88 -28.46
N LEU A 95 7.46 9.59 -28.12
CA LEU A 95 7.56 8.51 -29.09
C LEU A 95 6.28 8.34 -29.91
N ARG A 96 5.10 8.44 -29.33
CA ARG A 96 3.83 8.43 -30.07
C ARG A 96 3.70 9.61 -31.05
N ASN A 97 4.28 10.76 -30.71
CA ASN A 97 4.31 11.89 -31.63
C ASN A 97 5.31 11.67 -32.77
N GLU A 98 6.42 11.00 -32.50
CA GLU A 98 7.38 10.57 -33.54
C GLU A 98 6.75 9.54 -34.49
N GLU A 99 5.98 8.57 -33.95
CA GLU A 99 5.22 7.61 -34.77
C GLU A 99 4.27 8.33 -35.78
N LYS A 100 3.52 9.33 -35.30
CA LYS A 100 2.70 10.17 -36.16
C LYS A 100 3.53 10.94 -37.22
N GLY A 101 4.77 11.30 -36.85
CA GLY A 101 5.75 11.91 -37.77
C GLY A 101 6.19 10.94 -38.86
N MET A 102 6.41 9.66 -38.52
CA MET A 102 6.77 8.61 -39.47
C MET A 102 5.69 8.38 -40.53
N ASP A 103 4.41 8.40 -40.17
CA ASP A 103 3.28 8.29 -41.09
C ASP A 103 3.24 9.45 -42.10
N LYS A 104 3.60 10.66 -41.66
CA LYS A 104 3.68 11.84 -42.57
C LYS A 104 4.90 11.74 -43.49
N SER A 105 6.04 11.31 -42.93
CA SER A 105 7.28 11.11 -43.69
C SER A 105 7.13 10.02 -44.73
N PHE A 106 6.43 8.93 -44.41
CA PHE A 106 6.10 7.86 -45.35
C PHE A 106 5.35 8.41 -46.57
N LYS A 107 4.27 9.15 -46.35
CA LYS A 107 3.48 9.74 -47.47
C LYS A 107 4.33 10.64 -48.33
N ARG A 108 5.19 11.46 -47.76
CA ARG A 108 6.08 12.37 -48.49
C ARG A 108 7.08 11.58 -49.33
N ILE A 109 7.78 10.61 -48.75
CA ILE A 109 8.80 9.78 -49.42
C ILE A 109 8.15 9.01 -50.59
N MET A 110 6.96 8.43 -50.40
CA MET A 110 6.25 7.70 -51.45
C MET A 110 5.83 8.64 -52.60
N THR A 111 5.41 9.85 -52.30
CA THR A 111 5.05 10.86 -53.33
C THR A 111 6.31 11.30 -54.10
N ASP A 112 7.42 11.54 -53.45
CA ASP A 112 8.68 11.96 -54.04
C ASP A 112 9.32 10.89 -54.97
N MET A 113 9.10 9.59 -54.65
CA MET A 113 9.61 8.46 -55.44
C MET A 113 8.73 8.14 -56.67
N SER A 114 7.60 8.79 -56.83
CA SER A 114 6.73 8.56 -57.99
C SER A 114 7.30 9.22 -59.27
N PRO A 115 7.36 8.50 -60.38
CA PRO A 115 7.80 9.08 -61.66
C PRO A 115 6.86 10.22 -62.08
N GLY A 116 7.38 11.46 -62.03
CA GLY A 116 6.63 12.68 -62.36
C GLY A 116 6.06 13.43 -61.15
N GLY A 117 6.33 13.00 -59.90
CA GLY A 117 5.93 13.74 -58.67
C GLY A 117 4.43 13.73 -58.36
N ILE A 118 3.61 13.04 -59.15
CA ILE A 118 2.16 12.94 -58.96
C ILE A 118 1.77 11.46 -58.83
N MET A 119 1.63 11.00 -57.62
CA MET A 119 1.09 9.68 -57.34
C MET A 119 -0.45 9.72 -57.35
N ASN A 120 -1.10 8.78 -58.05
CA ASN A 120 -2.54 8.65 -57.98
C ASN A 120 -2.99 8.40 -56.54
N SER A 121 -4.07 9.03 -56.10
CA SER A 121 -4.59 8.88 -54.74
C SER A 121 -4.92 7.43 -54.41
N GLU A 122 -5.32 6.62 -55.39
CA GLU A 122 -5.59 5.19 -55.25
C GLU A 122 -4.33 4.38 -54.98
N THR A 123 -3.24 4.64 -55.73
CA THR A 123 -1.96 3.97 -55.51
C THR A 123 -1.36 4.32 -54.14
N LEU A 124 -1.48 5.59 -53.73
CA LEU A 124 -1.04 6.01 -52.41
C LEU A 124 -1.88 5.35 -51.31
N ALA A 125 -3.19 5.18 -51.51
CA ALA A 125 -4.05 4.48 -50.56
C ALA A 125 -3.66 3.01 -50.39
N VAL A 126 -3.40 2.31 -51.53
CA VAL A 126 -2.91 0.91 -51.50
C VAL A 126 -1.57 0.80 -50.78
N LEU A 127 -0.59 1.67 -51.11
CA LEU A 127 0.72 1.67 -50.41
C LEU A 127 0.56 2.00 -48.91
N THR A 128 -0.36 2.88 -48.53
CA THR A 128 -0.65 3.20 -47.14
C THR A 128 -1.28 2.01 -46.44
N THR A 129 -2.14 1.24 -47.10
CA THR A 129 -2.73 0.01 -46.55
C THR A 129 -1.65 -1.07 -46.33
N LEU A 130 -0.78 -1.27 -47.35
CA LEU A 130 0.35 -2.22 -47.23
C LEU A 130 1.35 -1.79 -46.14
N TYR A 131 1.61 -0.47 -46.01
CA TYR A 131 2.46 0.07 -44.93
C TYR A 131 1.88 -0.19 -43.52
N LYS A 132 0.55 -0.15 -43.40
CA LYS A 132 -0.16 -0.39 -42.15
C LYS A 132 -0.51 -1.85 -41.91
N SER A 133 -0.49 -2.69 -42.96
CA SER A 133 -0.84 -4.09 -42.81
C SER A 133 0.15 -4.81 -41.88
N ARG A 134 -0.40 -5.66 -41.04
CA ARG A 134 0.38 -6.64 -40.24
C ARG A 134 0.20 -7.98 -40.92
N MET A 135 1.23 -8.85 -40.83
CA MET A 135 1.14 -10.22 -41.33
C MET A 135 -0.13 -10.91 -40.84
N ALA A 136 -0.83 -11.60 -41.71
CA ALA A 136 -2.04 -12.37 -41.47
C ALA A 136 -1.80 -13.62 -40.59
N GLY A 137 -1.33 -13.39 -39.36
CA GLY A 137 -1.29 -14.38 -38.28
C GLY A 137 -2.07 -13.89 -37.06
N GLY A 138 -2.53 -12.65 -37.07
CA GLY A 138 -3.41 -12.06 -36.09
C GLY A 138 -4.70 -11.67 -36.75
N SER A 139 -5.74 -12.46 -36.53
CA SER A 139 -7.14 -12.22 -36.91
C SER A 139 -7.46 -10.73 -36.99
N GLY A 140 -7.73 -10.24 -38.23
CA GLY A 140 -8.22 -8.90 -38.45
C GLY A 140 -9.56 -8.72 -37.73
N ASP A 141 -9.58 -7.81 -36.81
CA ASP A 141 -10.79 -7.13 -36.37
C ASP A 141 -10.41 -5.68 -36.01
N ASP A 142 -10.24 -4.89 -37.07
CA ASP A 142 -10.00 -3.45 -36.98
C ASP A 142 -11.31 -2.68 -36.83
N GLY A 143 -12.16 -3.05 -35.90
CA GLY A 143 -13.43 -2.34 -35.88
C GLY A 143 -14.27 -2.46 -34.61
N MET A 144 -13.76 -2.82 -33.49
CA MET A 144 -14.50 -2.70 -32.19
C MET A 144 -13.72 -3.27 -30.99
N ALA A 145 -12.57 -2.77 -30.67
CA ALA A 145 -11.80 -3.28 -29.53
C ALA A 145 -11.40 -2.21 -28.51
N ALA A 146 -12.33 -1.33 -28.18
CA ALA A 146 -12.14 -0.46 -27.01
C ALA A 146 -12.59 -1.13 -25.67
N ASN A 147 -13.21 -2.32 -25.69
CA ASN A 147 -13.80 -2.93 -24.49
C ASN A 147 -13.40 -4.36 -24.16
N SER A 148 -12.43 -4.98 -24.83
CA SER A 148 -12.02 -6.37 -24.50
C SER A 148 -10.61 -6.50 -23.92
N ALA A 149 -9.89 -5.41 -23.68
CA ALA A 149 -8.57 -5.43 -23.04
C ALA A 149 -8.63 -5.81 -21.54
N ALA A 150 -9.81 -5.74 -20.93
CA ALA A 150 -9.97 -6.05 -19.50
C ALA A 150 -10.07 -7.55 -19.17
N ALA A 151 -10.28 -8.43 -20.16
CA ALA A 151 -10.57 -9.85 -19.91
C ALA A 151 -9.40 -10.81 -20.19
N ARG A 152 -8.30 -10.37 -20.78
CA ARG A 152 -7.13 -11.23 -21.08
C ARG A 152 -5.88 -10.94 -20.26
N SER A 153 -5.93 -9.96 -19.35
CA SER A 153 -4.81 -9.54 -18.49
C SER A 153 -4.66 -10.35 -17.19
N SER A 154 -5.41 -11.44 -16.99
CA SER A 154 -5.41 -12.11 -15.68
C SER A 154 -4.44 -13.29 -15.54
N THR A 155 -3.53 -13.54 -16.49
CA THR A 155 -2.68 -14.74 -16.40
C THR A 155 -1.17 -14.54 -16.58
N LEU A 156 -0.66 -13.32 -16.72
CA LEU A 156 0.80 -13.12 -16.76
C LEU A 156 1.17 -11.91 -15.89
N GLY A 157 1.25 -12.14 -14.58
CA GLY A 157 1.91 -11.23 -13.66
C GLY A 157 3.39 -11.15 -14.01
N ALA A 158 3.82 -10.03 -14.59
CA ALA A 158 5.23 -9.68 -14.72
C ALA A 158 5.73 -9.00 -13.43
N GLY A 159 5.63 -9.71 -12.31
CA GLY A 159 6.55 -9.56 -11.21
C GLY A 159 7.66 -10.56 -11.47
N GLY A 160 8.92 -10.20 -11.33
CA GLY A 160 10.02 -11.15 -11.43
C GLY A 160 9.66 -12.37 -10.59
N ALA A 161 9.30 -13.46 -11.27
CA ALA A 161 8.86 -14.67 -10.61
C ALA A 161 9.97 -15.07 -9.64
N THR A 162 9.65 -15.23 -8.38
CA THR A 162 10.61 -15.74 -7.42
C THR A 162 11.09 -17.11 -7.89
N ILE A 163 12.32 -17.47 -7.56
CA ILE A 163 12.88 -18.80 -7.92
C ILE A 163 11.91 -19.91 -7.52
N GLU A 164 11.14 -19.73 -6.44
CA GLU A 164 10.11 -20.66 -5.98
C GLU A 164 8.89 -20.72 -6.89
N GLU A 165 8.42 -19.62 -7.45
CA GLU A 165 7.30 -19.60 -8.41
C GLU A 165 7.70 -20.21 -9.75
N VAL A 166 8.94 -19.96 -10.19
CA VAL A 166 9.52 -20.61 -11.38
C VAL A 166 9.66 -22.11 -11.14
N ARG A 167 10.10 -22.53 -9.96
CA ARG A 167 10.21 -23.92 -9.52
C ARG A 167 8.85 -24.63 -9.53
N ALA A 168 7.83 -24.03 -8.89
CA ALA A 168 6.47 -24.55 -8.87
C ALA A 168 5.86 -24.69 -10.29
N ARG A 169 6.17 -23.76 -11.19
CA ARG A 169 5.70 -23.77 -12.58
C ARG A 169 6.38 -24.84 -13.43
N ILE A 170 7.65 -25.14 -13.14
CA ILE A 170 8.41 -26.20 -13.79
C ILE A 170 8.00 -27.55 -13.23
N GLU A 171 7.78 -27.69 -11.93
CA GLU A 171 7.27 -28.89 -11.28
C GLU A 171 5.87 -29.27 -11.78
N ALA A 172 5.02 -28.29 -12.08
CA ALA A 172 3.69 -28.52 -12.66
C ALA A 172 3.69 -28.97 -14.13
N LYS A 173 4.81 -28.76 -14.87
CA LYS A 173 4.90 -29.04 -16.31
C LYS A 173 5.79 -30.26 -16.70
N SER A 174 6.20 -31.07 -15.73
CA SER A 174 6.94 -32.36 -15.95
C SER A 174 8.40 -32.27 -16.41
N VAL A 175 9.19 -33.17 -15.81
CA VAL A 175 10.58 -33.52 -16.13
C VAL A 175 11.61 -32.44 -15.77
N LEU A 176 11.62 -32.10 -14.48
CA LEU A 176 12.82 -31.53 -13.89
C LEU A 176 13.89 -32.62 -13.73
N LEU A 177 15.09 -32.28 -14.14
CA LEU A 177 16.27 -33.04 -13.73
C LEU A 177 16.36 -32.97 -12.19
N PRO A 178 16.77 -34.06 -11.52
CA PRO A 178 16.97 -34.06 -10.09
C PRO A 178 17.97 -32.96 -9.67
N GLU A 179 17.79 -32.37 -8.49
CA GLU A 179 18.64 -31.28 -7.95
C GLU A 179 20.13 -31.62 -7.92
N THR A 180 20.47 -32.90 -7.95
CA THR A 180 21.82 -33.43 -8.03
C THR A 180 22.42 -33.36 -9.45
N SER A 181 21.65 -32.96 -10.46
CA SER A 181 22.16 -32.87 -11.83
C SER A 181 22.97 -31.56 -12.02
N PRO A 182 24.18 -31.63 -12.62
CA PRO A 182 24.98 -30.44 -12.90
C PRO A 182 24.32 -29.47 -13.89
N PHE A 183 23.23 -29.90 -14.55
CA PHE A 183 22.45 -29.06 -15.49
C PHE A 183 21.20 -28.45 -14.88
N TYR A 184 20.91 -28.69 -13.60
CA TYR A 184 19.71 -28.19 -12.93
C TYR A 184 19.64 -26.66 -12.90
N GLU A 185 20.74 -26.00 -12.52
CA GLU A 185 20.84 -24.53 -12.51
C GLU A 185 20.70 -23.93 -13.91
N SER A 186 21.23 -24.60 -14.92
CA SER A 186 21.11 -24.17 -16.32
C SER A 186 19.66 -24.26 -16.82
N GLN A 187 18.90 -25.31 -16.41
CA GLN A 187 17.48 -25.42 -16.72
C GLN A 187 16.64 -24.35 -16.03
N LEU A 188 16.94 -24.07 -14.77
CA LEU A 188 16.27 -23.01 -14.01
C LEU A 188 16.50 -21.62 -14.65
N ALA A 189 17.73 -21.33 -15.06
CA ALA A 189 18.09 -20.11 -15.76
C ALA A 189 17.40 -19.99 -17.15
N LEU A 190 17.31 -21.11 -17.90
CA LEU A 190 16.58 -21.17 -19.17
C LEU A 190 15.08 -20.99 -18.98
N ALA A 191 14.49 -21.57 -17.95
CA ALA A 191 13.08 -21.42 -17.65
C ALA A 191 12.73 -19.99 -17.19
N ALA A 192 13.62 -19.33 -16.46
CA ALA A 192 13.48 -17.90 -16.10
C ALA A 192 13.52 -16.97 -17.32
N ARG A 193 14.34 -17.34 -18.35
CA ARG A 193 14.44 -16.59 -19.62
C ARG A 193 13.39 -17.00 -20.66
N ALA A 194 12.65 -18.06 -20.45
CA ALA A 194 11.64 -18.54 -21.40
C ALA A 194 10.63 -17.46 -21.84
N PRO A 195 10.12 -16.57 -20.96
CA PRO A 195 9.22 -15.51 -21.37
C PRO A 195 9.90 -14.45 -22.24
N GLU A 196 11.20 -14.17 -22.02
CA GLU A 196 11.97 -13.22 -22.84
C GLU A 196 12.24 -13.80 -24.23
N ILE A 197 12.60 -15.07 -24.30
CA ILE A 197 12.81 -15.80 -25.57
C ILE A 197 11.49 -15.89 -26.36
N ALA A 198 10.37 -16.09 -25.68
CA ALA A 198 9.06 -16.12 -26.34
C ALA A 198 8.68 -14.76 -26.90
N LYS A 199 8.91 -13.67 -26.16
CA LYS A 199 8.71 -12.28 -26.65
C LYS A 199 9.62 -11.95 -27.84
N GLU A 200 10.88 -12.34 -27.77
CA GLU A 200 11.82 -12.10 -28.87
C GLU A 200 11.46 -12.91 -30.11
N LYS A 201 10.98 -14.13 -29.96
CA LYS A 201 10.48 -14.95 -31.07
C LYS A 201 9.23 -14.33 -31.71
N GLU A 202 8.28 -13.85 -30.90
CA GLU A 202 7.10 -13.14 -31.37
C GLU A 202 7.50 -11.84 -32.08
N ARG A 203 8.45 -11.07 -31.54
CA ARG A 203 9.02 -9.88 -32.16
C ARG A 203 9.63 -10.21 -33.53
N ARG A 204 10.41 -11.28 -33.64
CA ARG A 204 11.01 -11.74 -34.93
C ARG A 204 9.94 -12.19 -35.92
N GLU A 205 8.86 -12.81 -35.47
CA GLU A 205 7.74 -13.18 -36.34
C GLU A 205 6.99 -11.98 -36.89
N GLN A 206 6.84 -10.93 -36.12
CA GLN A 206 6.21 -9.67 -36.55
C GLN A 206 7.10 -8.85 -37.50
N LEU A 207 8.40 -9.01 -37.42
CA LEU A 207 9.40 -8.36 -38.29
C LEU A 207 9.67 -9.08 -39.60
N LYS A 208 8.91 -10.12 -39.95
CA LYS A 208 9.08 -10.79 -41.24
C LYS A 208 8.75 -9.83 -42.41
N PRO A 209 9.56 -9.90 -43.49
CA PRO A 209 9.28 -9.11 -44.67
C PRO A 209 7.92 -9.46 -45.28
N LEU A 210 7.29 -8.49 -45.96
CA LEU A 210 6.06 -8.69 -46.70
C LEU A 210 6.30 -9.69 -47.84
N ASP A 211 5.36 -10.62 -48.01
CA ASP A 211 5.35 -11.49 -49.16
C ASP A 211 4.72 -10.73 -50.34
N LEU A 212 5.60 -10.07 -51.12
CA LEU A 212 5.19 -9.20 -52.23
C LEU A 212 4.35 -9.92 -53.31
N GLU A 213 4.44 -11.28 -53.37
CA GLU A 213 3.68 -12.04 -54.35
C GLU A 213 2.23 -12.26 -53.92
N ASN A 214 1.97 -12.35 -52.61
CA ASN A 214 0.65 -12.72 -52.07
C ASN A 214 -0.10 -11.53 -51.45
N GLU A 215 0.59 -10.48 -51.00
CA GLU A 215 -0.04 -9.35 -50.28
C GLU A 215 -0.30 -8.12 -51.15
N VAL A 216 0.33 -8.03 -52.33
CA VAL A 216 0.08 -6.94 -53.30
C VAL A 216 -1.19 -7.28 -54.08
N PRO A 217 -2.16 -6.36 -54.16
CA PRO A 217 -3.39 -6.59 -54.95
C PRO A 217 -3.10 -6.88 -56.42
N GLU A 218 -3.81 -7.83 -57.00
CA GLU A 218 -3.70 -8.16 -58.44
C GLU A 218 -3.97 -6.92 -59.30
N GLY A 219 -3.02 -6.61 -60.19
CA GLY A 219 -3.11 -5.41 -61.08
C GLY A 219 -2.43 -4.16 -60.51
N PHE A 220 -1.77 -4.23 -59.36
CA PHE A 220 -0.99 -3.12 -58.81
C PHE A 220 0.44 -3.14 -59.36
N GLU A 221 0.76 -2.25 -60.28
CA GLU A 221 2.09 -2.06 -60.86
C GLU A 221 2.80 -0.91 -60.13
N ALA A 222 3.79 -1.22 -59.34
CA ALA A 222 4.70 -0.23 -58.75
C ALA A 222 6.16 -0.58 -59.08
N PRO A 223 7.04 0.43 -59.28
CA PRO A 223 8.46 0.19 -59.44
C PRO A 223 9.05 -0.62 -58.27
N LEU A 224 9.97 -1.55 -58.57
CA LEU A 224 10.57 -2.40 -57.55
C LEU A 224 11.23 -1.60 -56.42
N GLU A 225 11.82 -0.45 -56.75
CA GLU A 225 12.44 0.48 -55.80
C GLU A 225 11.45 1.02 -54.77
N VAL A 226 10.20 1.34 -55.24
CA VAL A 226 9.14 1.83 -54.36
C VAL A 226 8.69 0.73 -53.39
N LEU A 227 8.57 -0.51 -53.86
CA LEU A 227 8.19 -1.65 -53.04
C LEU A 227 9.28 -2.01 -52.02
N GLN A 228 10.56 -1.95 -52.41
CA GLN A 228 11.67 -2.13 -51.49
C GLN A 228 11.69 -1.06 -50.37
N LYS A 229 11.46 0.19 -50.77
CA LYS A 229 11.41 1.30 -49.82
C LYS A 229 10.21 1.22 -48.87
N LEU A 230 9.05 0.80 -49.43
CA LEU A 230 7.86 0.50 -48.60
C LEU A 230 8.18 -0.55 -47.53
N GLN A 231 8.88 -1.63 -47.91
CA GLN A 231 9.22 -2.70 -47.00
C GLN A 231 10.18 -2.23 -45.89
N GLU A 232 11.19 -1.44 -46.23
CA GLU A 232 12.08 -0.83 -45.24
C GLU A 232 11.30 0.04 -44.23
N LEU A 233 10.48 0.95 -44.73
CA LEU A 233 9.71 1.88 -43.89
C LEU A 233 8.68 1.14 -43.04
N ARG A 234 8.07 0.08 -43.55
CA ARG A 234 7.14 -0.77 -42.82
C ARG A 234 7.83 -1.50 -41.68
N LEU A 235 8.98 -2.13 -41.94
CA LEU A 235 9.74 -2.82 -40.92
C LEU A 235 10.21 -1.86 -39.80
N SER A 236 10.73 -0.70 -40.20
CA SER A 236 11.11 0.35 -39.22
C SER A 236 9.94 0.80 -38.35
N ARG A 237 8.74 0.96 -38.96
CA ARG A 237 7.52 1.30 -38.23
C ARG A 237 7.12 0.20 -37.25
N ILE A 238 7.11 -1.07 -37.66
CA ILE A 238 6.73 -2.20 -36.82
C ILE A 238 7.70 -2.32 -35.64
N GLU A 239 9.00 -2.15 -35.89
CA GLU A 239 10.02 -2.17 -34.84
C GLU A 239 9.76 -1.06 -33.81
N PHE A 240 9.48 0.15 -34.30
CA PHE A 240 9.16 1.30 -33.45
C PHE A 240 7.89 1.08 -32.61
N GLU A 241 6.81 0.56 -33.23
CA GLU A 241 5.58 0.23 -32.52
C GLU A 241 5.82 -0.84 -31.42
N LEU A 242 6.67 -1.83 -31.70
CA LEU A 242 7.02 -2.86 -30.72
C LEU A 242 7.78 -2.27 -29.53
N ASP A 243 8.73 -1.36 -29.79
CA ASP A 243 9.48 -0.68 -28.73
C ASP A 243 8.55 0.20 -27.87
N VAL A 244 7.62 0.91 -28.49
CA VAL A 244 6.60 1.71 -27.75
C VAL A 244 5.74 0.80 -26.87
N LYS A 245 5.23 -0.31 -27.40
CA LYS A 245 4.42 -1.27 -26.62
C LYS A 245 5.17 -1.92 -25.46
N GLU A 246 6.44 -2.22 -25.68
CA GLU A 246 7.28 -2.77 -24.62
C GLU A 246 7.46 -1.76 -23.48
N ARG A 247 7.71 -0.49 -23.81
CA ARG A 247 7.81 0.60 -22.84
C ARG A 247 6.49 0.87 -22.13
N GLU A 248 5.36 0.81 -22.85
CA GLU A 248 4.01 0.94 -22.27
C GLU A 248 3.73 -0.19 -21.27
N SER A 249 4.05 -1.44 -21.64
CA SER A 249 3.89 -2.59 -20.74
C SER A 249 4.74 -2.46 -19.50
N ALA A 250 6.01 -2.02 -19.65
CA ALA A 250 6.90 -1.79 -18.51
C ALA A 250 6.41 -0.64 -17.60
N LEU A 251 5.81 0.41 -18.19
CA LEU A 251 5.20 1.49 -17.44
C LEU A 251 3.97 1.01 -16.66
N ASP A 252 3.09 0.21 -17.28
CA ASP A 252 1.90 -0.34 -16.62
C ASP A 252 2.27 -1.17 -15.38
N ASP A 253 3.33 -1.97 -15.45
CA ASP A 253 3.81 -2.73 -14.30
C ASP A 253 4.32 -1.81 -13.17
N LYS A 254 5.02 -0.72 -13.52
CA LYS A 254 5.46 0.30 -12.56
C LYS A 254 4.30 1.09 -11.96
N MET A 255 3.28 1.40 -12.73
CA MET A 255 2.06 2.04 -12.25
C MET A 255 1.29 1.15 -11.26
N ARG A 256 1.29 -0.18 -11.48
CA ARG A 256 0.71 -1.13 -10.51
C ARG A 256 1.49 -1.10 -9.19
N GLN A 257 2.83 -1.06 -9.26
CA GLN A 257 3.67 -0.93 -8.05
C GLN A 257 3.40 0.39 -7.31
N GLU A 258 3.28 1.50 -8.03
CA GLU A 258 2.90 2.81 -7.47
C GLU A 258 1.54 2.75 -6.74
N ALA A 259 0.52 2.11 -7.36
CA ALA A 259 -0.80 1.94 -6.74
C ALA A 259 -0.76 1.08 -5.48
N VAL A 260 0.11 0.08 -5.40
CA VAL A 260 0.32 -0.72 -4.18
C VAL A 260 0.93 0.12 -3.07
N LEU A 261 1.95 0.92 -3.39
CA LEU A 261 2.58 1.83 -2.42
C LEU A 261 1.59 2.89 -1.91
N GLN A 262 0.77 3.45 -2.79
CA GLN A 262 -0.28 4.40 -2.41
C GLN A 262 -1.27 3.79 -1.43
N ARG A 263 -1.72 2.55 -1.66
CA ARG A 263 -2.59 1.83 -0.72
C ARG A 263 -1.90 1.58 0.61
N LYS A 264 -0.61 1.23 0.60
CA LYS A 264 0.19 1.03 1.82
C LYS A 264 0.24 2.32 2.65
N VAL A 265 0.45 3.48 2.01
CA VAL A 265 0.43 4.79 2.69
C VAL A 265 -0.94 5.06 3.30
N GLN A 266 -2.03 4.80 2.57
CA GLN A 266 -3.41 5.00 3.08
C GLN A 266 -3.71 4.11 4.30
N VAL A 267 -3.25 2.86 4.31
CA VAL A 267 -3.40 1.96 5.46
C VAL A 267 -2.62 2.47 6.66
N LEU A 268 -1.37 2.90 6.45
CA LEU A 268 -0.56 3.47 7.53
C LEU A 268 -1.15 4.77 8.08
N ASP A 269 -1.75 5.62 7.25
CA ASP A 269 -2.47 6.82 7.69
C ASP A 269 -3.69 6.47 8.57
N ALA A 270 -4.45 5.43 8.21
CA ALA A 270 -5.56 4.93 9.02
C ALA A 270 -5.09 4.36 10.36
N ASP A 271 -4.04 3.53 10.35
CA ASP A 271 -3.45 2.97 11.58
C ASP A 271 -2.96 4.07 12.53
N ILE A 272 -2.28 5.09 11.99
CA ILE A 272 -1.80 6.24 12.78
C ILE A 272 -2.97 7.01 13.38
N ALA A 273 -4.03 7.25 12.62
CA ALA A 273 -5.22 7.95 13.11
C ALA A 273 -5.91 7.17 14.24
N GLU A 274 -6.01 5.84 14.13
CA GLU A 274 -6.56 4.97 15.17
C GLU A 274 -5.72 5.04 16.46
N LEU A 275 -4.40 4.91 16.35
CA LEU A 275 -3.49 5.01 17.51
C LEU A 275 -3.52 6.40 18.15
N GLN A 276 -3.65 7.46 17.36
CA GLN A 276 -3.80 8.82 17.87
C GLN A 276 -5.14 9.01 18.60
N GLY A 277 -6.22 8.40 18.09
CA GLY A 277 -7.52 8.33 18.77
C GLY A 277 -7.40 7.65 20.13
N ALA A 278 -6.83 6.45 20.17
CA ALA A 278 -6.61 5.71 21.42
C ALA A 278 -5.77 6.50 22.43
N ARG A 279 -4.73 7.20 21.95
CA ARG A 279 -3.92 8.09 22.81
C ARG A 279 -4.75 9.26 23.38
N SER A 280 -5.65 9.83 22.58
CA SER A 280 -6.52 10.91 23.04
C SER A 280 -7.49 10.44 24.12
N GLU A 281 -8.14 9.28 23.91
CA GLU A 281 -9.05 8.66 24.88
C GLU A 281 -8.33 8.34 26.19
N LEU A 282 -7.10 7.80 26.12
CA LEU A 282 -6.30 7.52 27.29
C LEU A 282 -5.94 8.80 28.07
N ASN A 283 -5.54 9.87 27.37
CA ASN A 283 -5.26 11.16 27.99
C ASN A 283 -6.50 11.76 28.66
N GLU A 284 -7.68 11.65 28.05
CA GLU A 284 -8.95 12.09 28.63
C GLU A 284 -9.28 11.28 29.89
N ARG A 285 -9.12 9.95 29.85
CA ARG A 285 -9.31 9.09 31.02
C ARG A 285 -8.37 9.48 32.17
N MET A 286 -7.10 9.72 31.90
CA MET A 286 -6.12 10.16 32.89
C MET A 286 -6.49 11.53 33.47
N ALA A 287 -6.93 12.48 32.62
CA ALA A 287 -7.36 13.80 33.06
C ALA A 287 -8.60 13.73 33.98
N LEU A 288 -9.56 12.86 33.65
CA LEU A 288 -10.73 12.60 34.51
C LEU A 288 -10.33 11.94 35.82
N GLY A 289 -9.41 10.97 35.79
CA GLY A 289 -8.87 10.31 36.98
C GLY A 289 -8.25 11.29 37.96
N THR A 290 -7.47 12.26 37.48
CA THR A 290 -6.84 13.28 38.32
C THR A 290 -7.83 14.30 38.92
N THR A 291 -8.95 14.56 38.24
CA THR A 291 -10.00 15.51 38.74
C THR A 291 -10.94 14.84 39.73
N ASN A 292 -11.10 13.51 39.71
CA ASN A 292 -11.99 12.75 40.58
C ASN A 292 -11.38 12.37 41.94
N ILE A 293 -10.18 12.86 42.28
CA ILE A 293 -9.58 12.63 43.60
C ILE A 293 -10.23 13.56 44.61
N GLU A 294 -11.05 13.00 45.52
CA GLU A 294 -11.57 13.71 46.69
C GLU A 294 -10.43 14.00 47.67
N VAL A 295 -10.06 15.27 47.78
CA VAL A 295 -9.09 15.72 48.78
C VAL A 295 -9.85 16.23 50.02
N LEU A 296 -9.89 15.42 51.06
CA LEU A 296 -10.42 15.80 52.35
C LEU A 296 -9.36 16.64 53.11
N VAL A 297 -9.60 17.91 53.27
CA VAL A 297 -8.73 18.81 54.05
C VAL A 297 -9.30 18.97 55.47
N LYS A 298 -8.59 18.48 56.52
CA LYS A 298 -8.96 18.73 57.87
C LYS A 298 -8.71 20.19 58.27
N LEU A 299 -9.77 20.93 58.55
CA LEU A 299 -9.70 22.27 59.11
C LEU A 299 -9.35 22.26 60.58
N LYS A 300 -8.73 23.35 61.10
CA LYS A 300 -8.35 23.53 62.51
C LYS A 300 -9.50 23.27 63.52
N GLN A 301 -10.74 23.29 63.09
CA GLN A 301 -11.94 23.09 63.88
C GLN A 301 -12.58 21.70 63.75
N GLY A 302 -11.89 20.74 63.10
CA GLY A 302 -12.38 19.38 62.91
C GLY A 302 -13.47 19.24 61.87
N ARG A 303 -13.69 20.23 60.99
CA ARG A 303 -14.54 20.16 59.82
C ARG A 303 -13.71 19.74 58.63
N ASP A 304 -14.27 18.85 57.81
CA ASP A 304 -13.69 18.45 56.53
C ASP A 304 -14.39 19.26 55.39
N GLU A 305 -13.57 19.96 54.58
CA GLU A 305 -14.05 20.61 53.37
C GLU A 305 -13.65 19.80 52.14
N VAL A 306 -14.62 19.49 51.30
CA VAL A 306 -14.40 18.88 50.00
C VAL A 306 -14.35 20.00 48.99
N LYS A 307 -13.31 20.09 48.15
CA LYS A 307 -13.27 21.06 47.04
C LYS A 307 -14.45 20.82 46.11
N GLN A 308 -15.22 21.88 45.81
CA GLN A 308 -16.40 21.80 44.94
C GLN A 308 -16.11 21.18 43.56
N GLU A 309 -14.89 21.27 43.08
CA GLU A 309 -14.43 20.72 41.80
C GLU A 309 -14.15 19.21 41.86
N ALA A 310 -14.13 18.60 43.04
CA ALA A 310 -13.93 17.16 43.26
C ALA A 310 -15.23 16.37 43.37
N VAL A 311 -16.39 17.04 43.29
CA VAL A 311 -17.71 16.41 43.32
C VAL A 311 -18.28 16.46 41.90
N VAL A 312 -18.15 15.36 41.16
CA VAL A 312 -18.87 15.12 39.90
C VAL A 312 -19.93 14.07 40.12
#